data_c670fac9503ec5075c8e56c4b110181c
#
_entry.id   c670fac9503ec5075c8e56c4b110181c
#
_cell.length_a   1.000
_cell.length_b   1.000
_cell.length_c   1.000
_cell.angle_alpha   90.00
_cell.angle_beta   90.00
_cell.angle_gamma   90.00
#
_symmetry.space_group_name_H-M   'P 1'
#
loop_
_entity.id
_entity.type
_entity.pdbx_description
1 polymer ?
#
loop_
_entity_poly.entity_id
_entity_poly.type
_entity_poly.pdbx_seq_one_letter_code
_entity_poly.pdbx_strand_id
1 'polypeptide(L)'
;MAGRSGRIGNETGRNVSAREKRGFGVELMGLTLRRFLCVLLSAALLAAGWLGLSGLPLVVALVPLLWISRSYGSSRRDWWGMFGWAWLAFVLWNGATIWGLWYSTPVGPFAATLVSTFLNMLAFMLFHTVSKRAHKALAYTLLVAGWIATEYWYTVGEFSFPWLLLGNGFANDTWAVQWYEYTGIFGGTLW
;
A
#
# COMPACT_ATOMS: atom_id res chain seq x y z
N MET A 1 10.56 -64.65 -5.00
CA MET A 1 10.42 -63.47 -5.91
C MET A 1 9.42 -62.44 -5.39
N ALA A 2 9.69 -61.77 -4.28
CA ALA A 2 8.72 -60.84 -3.66
C ALA A 2 9.35 -59.48 -3.20
N GLY A 3 10.39 -59.00 -3.84
CA GLY A 3 11.12 -57.83 -3.37
C GLY A 3 11.11 -56.58 -4.29
N ARG A 4 10.56 -56.69 -5.51
CA ARG A 4 10.68 -55.59 -6.51
C ARG A 4 9.46 -54.70 -6.66
N SER A 5 8.28 -55.12 -6.26
CA SER A 5 7.02 -54.39 -6.44
C SER A 5 6.83 -53.22 -5.43
N GLY A 6 7.33 -53.36 -4.20
CA GLY A 6 7.17 -52.34 -3.17
C GLY A 6 8.07 -51.10 -3.35
N ARG A 7 9.21 -51.24 -4.06
CA ARG A 7 10.15 -50.11 -4.27
C ARG A 7 9.69 -49.12 -5.34
N ILE A 8 9.05 -49.63 -6.39
CA ILE A 8 8.56 -48.82 -7.52
C ILE A 8 7.38 -47.94 -7.08
N GLY A 9 6.46 -48.41 -6.24
CA GLY A 9 5.34 -47.64 -5.72
C GLY A 9 5.76 -46.49 -4.80
N ASN A 10 6.85 -46.68 -4.04
CA ASN A 10 7.37 -45.66 -3.12
C ASN A 10 8.12 -44.52 -3.84
N GLU A 11 8.82 -44.83 -4.94
CA GLU A 11 9.52 -43.83 -5.77
C GLU A 11 8.54 -42.98 -6.58
N THR A 12 7.46 -43.58 -7.11
CA THR A 12 6.41 -42.87 -7.84
C THR A 12 5.67 -41.89 -6.90
N GLY A 13 5.32 -42.28 -5.69
CA GLY A 13 4.68 -41.43 -4.69
C GLY A 13 5.56 -40.24 -4.24
N ARG A 14 6.88 -40.46 -4.08
CA ARG A 14 7.84 -39.40 -3.77
C ARG A 14 7.99 -38.39 -4.90
N ASN A 15 8.01 -38.86 -6.15
CA ASN A 15 8.14 -38.00 -7.32
C ASN A 15 6.89 -37.15 -7.58
N VAL A 16 5.69 -37.68 -7.34
CA VAL A 16 4.43 -36.92 -7.39
C VAL A 16 4.41 -35.82 -6.32
N SER A 17 4.72 -36.16 -5.07
CA SER A 17 4.81 -35.20 -3.98
C SER A 17 5.87 -34.12 -4.21
N ALA A 18 7.01 -34.45 -4.82
CA ALA A 18 8.04 -33.46 -5.15
C ALA A 18 7.62 -32.52 -6.28
N ARG A 19 6.86 -33.00 -7.28
CA ARG A 19 6.30 -32.17 -8.36
C ARG A 19 5.23 -31.24 -7.84
N GLU A 20 4.32 -31.69 -6.98
CA GLU A 20 3.30 -30.86 -6.35
C GLU A 20 3.92 -29.75 -5.50
N LYS A 21 4.93 -30.04 -4.69
CA LYS A 21 5.66 -29.06 -3.89
C LYS A 21 6.37 -28.02 -4.76
N ARG A 22 6.95 -28.44 -5.90
CA ARG A 22 7.57 -27.51 -6.85
C ARG A 22 6.53 -26.64 -7.55
N GLY A 23 5.40 -27.19 -7.97
CA GLY A 23 4.30 -26.43 -8.56
C GLY A 23 3.76 -25.37 -7.60
N PHE A 24 3.48 -25.75 -6.36
CA PHE A 24 3.04 -24.85 -5.30
C PHE A 24 4.08 -23.75 -5.00
N GLY A 25 5.38 -24.06 -4.99
CA GLY A 25 6.45 -23.07 -4.80
C GLY A 25 6.51 -22.04 -5.93
N VAL A 26 6.34 -22.47 -7.19
CA VAL A 26 6.32 -21.58 -8.36
C VAL A 26 5.10 -20.63 -8.34
N GLU A 27 3.93 -21.15 -7.97
CA GLU A 27 2.72 -20.33 -7.83
C GLU A 27 2.85 -19.29 -6.72
N LEU A 28 3.37 -19.67 -5.56
CA LEU A 28 3.63 -18.75 -4.45
C LEU A 28 4.62 -17.66 -4.83
N MET A 29 5.70 -18.02 -5.52
CA MET A 29 6.69 -17.07 -6.01
C MET A 29 6.08 -16.10 -7.01
N GLY A 30 5.24 -16.58 -7.93
CA GLY A 30 4.51 -15.76 -8.89
C GLY A 30 3.55 -14.77 -8.21
N LEU A 31 2.82 -15.21 -7.19
CA LEU A 31 1.92 -14.36 -6.42
C LEU A 31 2.69 -13.28 -5.62
N THR A 32 3.81 -13.65 -5.01
CA THR A 32 4.67 -12.72 -4.26
C THR A 32 5.25 -11.65 -5.20
N LEU A 33 5.73 -12.05 -6.38
CA LEU A 33 6.25 -11.12 -7.39
C LEU A 33 5.16 -10.15 -7.86
N ARG A 34 3.95 -10.63 -8.14
CA ARG A 34 2.81 -9.78 -8.52
C ARG A 34 2.48 -8.76 -7.42
N ARG A 35 2.44 -9.17 -6.16
CA ARG A 35 2.21 -8.27 -5.03
C ARG A 35 3.31 -7.22 -4.91
N PHE A 36 4.56 -7.63 -5.07
CA PHE A 36 5.70 -6.71 -5.06
C PHE A 36 5.62 -5.67 -6.19
N LEU A 37 5.29 -6.09 -7.41
CA LEU A 37 5.07 -5.16 -8.52
C LEU A 37 3.90 -4.20 -8.27
N CYS A 38 2.81 -4.66 -7.66
CA CYS A 38 1.70 -3.80 -7.26
C CYS A 38 2.11 -2.77 -6.19
N VAL A 39 2.96 -3.15 -5.25
CA VAL A 39 3.52 -2.23 -4.24
C VAL A 39 4.38 -1.15 -4.91
N LEU A 40 5.29 -1.53 -5.81
CA LEU A 40 6.11 -0.58 -6.55
C LEU A 40 5.26 0.37 -7.40
N LEU A 41 4.24 -0.17 -8.07
CA LEU A 41 3.33 0.62 -8.87
C LEU A 41 2.56 1.62 -8.01
N SER A 42 2.00 1.18 -6.89
CA SER A 42 1.29 2.08 -5.95
C SER A 42 2.21 3.19 -5.42
N ALA A 43 3.42 2.83 -4.99
CA ALA A 43 4.39 3.81 -4.49
C ALA A 43 4.81 4.82 -5.57
N ALA A 44 5.03 4.36 -6.80
CA ALA A 44 5.38 5.23 -7.93
C ALA A 44 4.24 6.18 -8.31
N LEU A 45 2.99 5.68 -8.37
CA LEU A 45 1.82 6.50 -8.66
C LEU A 45 1.57 7.53 -7.55
N LEU A 46 1.74 7.15 -6.28
CA LEU A 46 1.65 8.07 -5.15
C LEU A 46 2.74 9.15 -5.19
N ALA A 47 3.97 8.82 -5.59
CA ALA A 47 5.08 9.76 -5.61
C ALA A 47 5.06 10.73 -6.81
N ALA A 48 4.35 10.40 -7.88
CA ALA A 48 4.42 11.10 -9.17
C ALA A 48 4.25 12.62 -9.07
N GLY A 49 3.24 13.09 -8.31
CA GLY A 49 2.96 14.52 -8.15
C GLY A 49 4.11 15.30 -7.46
N TRP A 50 4.76 14.69 -6.48
CA TRP A 50 5.87 15.33 -5.74
C TRP A 50 7.22 15.25 -6.48
N LEU A 51 7.35 14.33 -7.44
CA LEU A 51 8.57 14.20 -8.27
C LEU A 51 8.54 15.08 -9.51
N GLY A 52 7.66 16.07 -9.56
CA GLY A 52 7.56 17.02 -10.67
C GLY A 52 6.79 16.50 -11.88
N LEU A 53 6.12 15.35 -11.72
CA LEU A 53 5.19 14.79 -12.71
C LEU A 53 3.76 15.29 -12.43
N SER A 54 2.77 14.72 -13.11
CA SER A 54 1.36 15.02 -12.86
C SER A 54 0.85 14.38 -11.57
N GLY A 55 -0.09 15.00 -10.89
CA GLY A 55 -0.86 14.44 -9.77
C GLY A 55 -1.99 13.53 -10.20
N LEU A 56 -2.39 13.53 -11.48
CA LEU A 56 -3.49 12.68 -11.99
C LEU A 56 -3.36 11.18 -11.65
N PRO A 57 -2.14 10.58 -11.65
CA PRO A 57 -1.97 9.20 -11.22
C PRO A 57 -2.42 8.90 -9.78
N LEU A 58 -2.51 9.92 -8.90
CA LEU A 58 -2.97 9.74 -7.51
C LEU A 58 -4.38 9.18 -7.44
N VAL A 59 -5.26 9.52 -8.37
CA VAL A 59 -6.65 9.04 -8.43
C VAL A 59 -6.74 7.50 -8.44
N VAL A 60 -5.74 6.83 -9.01
CA VAL A 60 -5.68 5.36 -9.08
C VAL A 60 -4.56 4.75 -8.25
N ALA A 61 -3.80 5.56 -7.53
CA ALA A 61 -2.56 5.14 -6.87
C ALA A 61 -2.77 4.05 -5.81
N LEU A 62 -3.89 4.05 -5.10
CA LEU A 62 -4.21 3.03 -4.10
C LEU A 62 -4.80 1.75 -4.69
N VAL A 63 -5.24 1.74 -5.97
CA VAL A 63 -5.89 0.57 -6.59
C VAL A 63 -5.04 -0.70 -6.51
N PRO A 64 -3.72 -0.69 -6.79
CA PRO A 64 -2.89 -1.89 -6.66
C PRO A 64 -2.83 -2.42 -5.22
N LEU A 65 -2.78 -1.54 -4.21
CA LEU A 65 -2.82 -1.94 -2.79
C LEU A 65 -4.18 -2.50 -2.39
N LEU A 66 -5.28 -1.91 -2.88
CA LEU A 66 -6.63 -2.42 -2.67
C LEU A 66 -6.80 -3.81 -3.29
N TRP A 67 -6.17 -4.05 -4.44
CA TRP A 67 -6.16 -5.38 -5.07
C TRP A 67 -5.42 -6.41 -4.20
N ILE A 68 -4.24 -6.06 -3.66
CA ILE A 68 -3.51 -6.91 -2.72
C ILE A 68 -4.39 -7.18 -1.49
N SER A 69 -5.01 -6.15 -0.92
CA SER A 69 -5.90 -6.28 0.24
C SER A 69 -7.00 -7.31 0.01
N ARG A 70 -7.62 -7.35 -1.19
CA ARG A 70 -8.66 -8.34 -1.53
C ARG A 70 -8.16 -9.78 -1.49
N SER A 71 -6.87 -10.02 -1.78
CA SER A 71 -6.28 -11.36 -1.81
C SER A 71 -5.98 -11.94 -0.42
N TYR A 72 -6.12 -11.15 0.64
CA TYR A 72 -5.97 -11.57 2.03
C TYR A 72 -7.33 -11.82 2.68
N GLY A 73 -7.36 -12.75 3.63
CA GLY A 73 -8.53 -13.06 4.45
C GLY A 73 -8.64 -12.19 5.71
N SER A 74 -9.40 -12.70 6.69
CA SER A 74 -9.64 -12.05 8.00
C SER A 74 -8.78 -12.62 9.13
N SER A 75 -7.87 -13.57 8.83
CA SER A 75 -7.01 -14.17 9.84
C SER A 75 -5.96 -13.18 10.35
N ARG A 76 -5.46 -13.39 11.56
CA ARG A 76 -4.37 -12.58 12.12
C ARG A 76 -3.11 -12.63 11.25
N ARG A 77 -2.83 -13.79 10.63
CA ARG A 77 -1.69 -13.97 9.72
C ARG A 77 -1.87 -13.14 8.45
N ASP A 78 -3.07 -13.13 7.88
CA ASP A 78 -3.40 -12.33 6.70
C ASP A 78 -3.28 -10.84 6.98
N TRP A 79 -3.74 -10.41 8.16
CA TRP A 79 -3.61 -9.03 8.60
C TRP A 79 -2.16 -8.56 8.63
N TRP A 80 -1.26 -9.35 9.25
CA TRP A 80 0.17 -9.02 9.28
C TRP A 80 0.83 -9.11 7.89
N GLY A 81 0.36 -10.04 7.04
CA GLY A 81 0.79 -10.11 5.65
C GLY A 81 0.45 -8.85 4.86
N MET A 82 -0.80 -8.36 5.00
CA MET A 82 -1.21 -7.10 4.36
C MET A 82 -0.49 -5.90 4.96
N PHE A 83 -0.29 -5.88 6.28
CA PHE A 83 0.47 -4.84 6.96
C PHE A 83 1.87 -4.68 6.35
N GLY A 84 2.60 -5.78 6.14
CA GLY A 84 3.94 -5.73 5.55
C GLY A 84 3.96 -5.13 4.14
N TRP A 85 3.00 -5.47 3.29
CA TRP A 85 2.91 -4.92 1.93
C TRP A 85 2.53 -3.43 1.92
N ALA A 86 1.56 -3.04 2.73
CA ALA A 86 1.15 -1.65 2.85
C ALA A 86 2.28 -0.78 3.45
N TRP A 87 2.95 -1.29 4.49
CA TRP A 87 4.11 -0.63 5.08
C TRP A 87 5.20 -0.37 4.04
N LEU A 88 5.56 -1.40 3.26
CA LEU A 88 6.56 -1.26 2.20
C LEU A 88 6.16 -0.20 1.17
N ALA A 89 4.90 -0.19 0.73
CA ALA A 89 4.42 0.80 -0.25
C ALA A 89 4.52 2.23 0.29
N PHE A 90 4.07 2.46 1.53
CA PHE A 90 4.07 3.79 2.13
C PHE A 90 5.47 4.27 2.52
N VAL A 91 6.36 3.36 2.97
CA VAL A 91 7.77 3.72 3.18
C VAL A 91 8.46 4.12 1.88
N LEU A 92 8.22 3.38 0.79
CA LEU A 92 8.79 3.72 -0.52
C LEU A 92 8.25 5.05 -1.03
N TRP A 93 6.95 5.29 -0.95
CA TRP A 93 6.35 6.56 -1.34
C TRP A 93 6.90 7.72 -0.51
N ASN A 94 6.75 7.66 0.82
CA ASN A 94 7.18 8.73 1.72
C ASN A 94 8.69 8.98 1.61
N GLY A 95 9.50 7.92 1.56
CA GLY A 95 10.94 8.02 1.41
C GLY A 95 11.35 8.70 0.09
N ALA A 96 10.69 8.36 -1.02
CA ALA A 96 10.95 8.97 -2.32
C ALA A 96 10.57 10.47 -2.37
N THR A 97 9.56 10.88 -1.60
CA THR A 97 9.03 12.26 -1.63
C THR A 97 9.66 13.17 -0.57
N ILE A 98 10.08 12.62 0.57
CA ILE A 98 10.62 13.38 1.71
C ILE A 98 12.15 13.51 1.65
N TRP A 99 12.83 12.77 0.79
CA TRP A 99 14.30 12.74 0.76
C TRP A 99 14.96 14.12 0.71
N GLY A 100 14.33 15.11 0.05
CA GLY A 100 14.83 16.48 -0.04
C GLY A 100 15.02 17.17 1.31
N LEU A 101 14.35 16.70 2.37
CA LEU A 101 14.52 17.20 3.73
C LEU A 101 15.91 16.91 4.32
N TRP A 102 16.65 16.00 3.70
CA TRP A 102 18.04 15.69 4.07
C TRP A 102 18.95 16.94 4.08
N TYR A 103 18.70 17.87 3.17
CA TYR A 103 19.48 19.12 3.09
C TYR A 103 19.21 20.09 4.24
N SER A 104 18.11 19.91 4.96
CA SER A 104 17.76 20.73 6.14
C SER A 104 18.25 20.09 7.44
N THR A 105 17.97 18.80 7.63
CA THR A 105 18.38 18.04 8.82
C THR A 105 18.62 16.56 8.46
N PRO A 106 19.75 15.96 8.85
CA PRO A 106 20.04 14.55 8.52
C PRO A 106 19.05 13.53 9.12
N VAL A 107 18.43 13.85 10.26
CA VAL A 107 17.46 12.97 10.96
C VAL A 107 16.03 13.21 10.46
N GLY A 108 15.74 14.40 9.92
CA GLY A 108 14.41 14.84 9.50
C GLY A 108 13.71 13.87 8.55
N PRO A 109 14.33 13.44 7.44
CA PRO A 109 13.70 12.53 6.48
C PRO A 109 13.28 11.20 7.08
N PHE A 110 14.08 10.62 7.98
CA PHE A 110 13.76 9.34 8.62
C PHE A 110 12.56 9.48 9.57
N ALA A 111 12.56 10.49 10.43
CA ALA A 111 11.46 10.74 11.35
C ALA A 111 10.17 11.06 10.58
N ALA A 112 10.22 11.96 9.59
CA ALA A 112 9.07 12.33 8.78
C ALA A 112 8.52 11.11 7.98
N THR A 113 9.39 10.31 7.36
CA THR A 113 8.99 9.09 6.65
C THR A 113 8.27 8.11 7.58
N LEU A 114 8.79 7.88 8.79
CA LEU A 114 8.19 6.95 9.74
C LEU A 114 6.83 7.44 10.22
N VAL A 115 6.72 8.72 10.62
CA VAL A 115 5.46 9.30 11.09
C VAL A 115 4.42 9.30 9.98
N SER A 116 4.77 9.74 8.77
CA SER A 116 3.85 9.76 7.63
C SER A 116 3.38 8.35 7.27
N THR A 117 4.32 7.39 7.23
CA THR A 117 3.99 5.99 6.96
C THR A 117 3.03 5.45 8.02
N PHE A 118 3.27 5.73 9.30
CA PHE A 118 2.40 5.29 10.38
C PHE A 118 0.98 5.82 10.24
N LEU A 119 0.81 7.10 9.93
CA LEU A 119 -0.50 7.72 9.76
C LEU A 119 -1.25 7.15 8.54
N ASN A 120 -0.56 7.01 7.40
CA ASN A 120 -1.14 6.38 6.21
C ASN A 120 -1.55 4.93 6.49
N MET A 121 -0.75 4.20 7.30
CA MET A 121 -1.09 2.85 7.75
C MET A 121 -2.34 2.80 8.60
N LEU A 122 -2.58 3.78 9.49
CA LEU A 122 -3.79 3.81 10.32
C LEU A 122 -5.04 3.81 9.43
N ALA A 123 -5.13 4.72 8.46
CA ALA A 123 -6.25 4.82 7.54
C ALA A 123 -6.42 3.55 6.70
N PHE A 124 -5.32 3.05 6.10
CA PHE A 124 -5.38 1.90 5.23
C PHE A 124 -5.70 0.59 5.97
N MET A 125 -5.11 0.36 7.15
CA MET A 125 -5.37 -0.86 7.93
C MET A 125 -6.74 -0.85 8.60
N LEU A 126 -7.29 0.34 8.91
CA LEU A 126 -8.69 0.49 9.29
C LEU A 126 -9.60 0.00 8.16
N PHE A 127 -9.38 0.49 6.94
CA PHE A 127 -10.09 0.01 5.75
C PHE A 127 -9.95 -1.51 5.59
N HIS A 128 -8.72 -2.05 5.61
CA HIS A 128 -8.48 -3.48 5.44
C HIS A 128 -9.26 -4.30 6.46
N THR A 129 -9.21 -3.91 7.73
CA THR A 129 -9.88 -4.63 8.82
C THR A 129 -11.39 -4.61 8.68
N VAL A 130 -11.97 -3.43 8.37
CA VAL A 130 -13.42 -3.28 8.23
C VAL A 130 -13.93 -3.95 6.97
N SER A 131 -13.19 -3.89 5.85
CA SER A 131 -13.57 -4.53 4.59
C SER A 131 -13.73 -6.05 4.66
N LYS A 132 -13.16 -6.70 5.71
CA LYS A 132 -13.29 -8.15 5.97
C LYS A 132 -14.45 -8.51 6.88
N ARG A 133 -15.04 -7.53 7.57
CA ARG A 133 -16.06 -7.80 8.62
C ARG A 133 -17.38 -7.07 8.39
N ALA A 134 -17.36 -6.00 7.59
CA ALA A 134 -18.51 -5.14 7.38
C ALA A 134 -18.79 -4.90 5.89
N HIS A 135 -19.83 -4.14 5.60
CA HIS A 135 -20.23 -3.79 4.25
C HIS A 135 -19.13 -2.96 3.55
N LYS A 136 -18.90 -3.24 2.26
CA LYS A 136 -17.83 -2.60 1.48
C LYS A 136 -17.93 -1.07 1.45
N ALA A 137 -19.16 -0.53 1.34
CA ALA A 137 -19.36 0.92 1.33
C ALA A 137 -18.81 1.56 2.62
N LEU A 138 -19.10 0.98 3.79
CA LEU A 138 -18.57 1.47 5.07
C LEU A 138 -17.04 1.43 5.09
N ALA A 139 -16.43 0.37 4.58
CA ALA A 139 -14.98 0.26 4.53
C ALA A 139 -14.35 1.37 3.68
N TYR A 140 -14.89 1.65 2.49
CA TYR A 140 -14.40 2.73 1.64
C TYR A 140 -14.64 4.12 2.23
N THR A 141 -15.80 4.34 2.85
CA THR A 141 -16.06 5.59 3.59
C THR A 141 -15.03 5.81 4.69
N LEU A 142 -14.69 4.75 5.45
CA LEU A 142 -13.67 4.82 6.50
C LEU A 142 -12.25 4.99 5.94
N LEU A 143 -11.95 4.48 4.73
CA LEU A 143 -10.68 4.77 4.08
C LEU A 143 -10.55 6.27 3.82
N VAL A 144 -11.55 6.87 3.17
CA VAL A 144 -11.54 8.28 2.81
C VAL A 144 -11.57 9.16 4.06
N ALA A 145 -12.50 8.93 4.97
CA ALA A 145 -12.64 9.71 6.20
C ALA A 145 -11.42 9.59 7.12
N GLY A 146 -10.88 8.37 7.26
CA GLY A 146 -9.67 8.10 8.04
C GLY A 146 -8.45 8.77 7.42
N TRP A 147 -8.34 8.77 6.09
CA TRP A 147 -7.25 9.46 5.40
C TRP A 147 -7.31 10.97 5.61
N ILE A 148 -8.47 11.59 5.37
CA ILE A 148 -8.67 13.03 5.62
C ILE A 148 -8.42 13.37 7.09
N ALA A 149 -8.85 12.53 8.02
CA ALA A 149 -8.61 12.76 9.45
C ALA A 149 -7.11 12.73 9.80
N THR A 150 -6.33 11.81 9.22
CA THR A 150 -4.87 11.79 9.42
C THR A 150 -4.19 13.00 8.78
N GLU A 151 -4.63 13.44 7.61
CA GLU A 151 -4.14 14.66 6.96
C GLU A 151 -4.50 15.91 7.74
N TYR A 152 -5.72 16.00 8.26
CA TYR A 152 -6.14 17.12 9.12
C TYR A 152 -5.26 17.20 10.37
N TRP A 153 -4.98 16.05 10.99
CA TRP A 153 -4.09 16.01 12.15
C TRP A 153 -2.69 16.57 11.82
N TYR A 154 -2.18 16.33 10.61
CA TYR A 154 -0.92 16.90 10.12
C TYR A 154 -0.95 18.41 10.00
N THR A 155 -2.11 19.02 9.78
CA THR A 155 -2.22 20.49 9.61
C THR A 155 -2.35 21.22 10.93
N VAL A 156 -2.94 20.60 11.96
CA VAL A 156 -3.23 21.24 13.25
C VAL A 156 -2.36 20.76 14.40
N GLY A 157 -1.61 19.67 14.24
CA GLY A 157 -0.75 19.08 15.28
C GLY A 157 0.53 19.90 15.51
N GLU A 158 1.17 19.72 16.66
CA GLU A 158 2.46 20.34 16.99
C GLU A 158 3.57 19.97 16.01
N PHE A 159 3.50 18.75 15.43
CA PHE A 159 4.37 18.29 14.34
C PHE A 159 3.74 18.57 12.98
N SER A 160 3.32 19.83 12.74
CA SER A 160 2.72 20.20 11.47
C SER A 160 3.69 20.01 10.31
N PHE A 161 3.43 18.99 9.48
CA PHE A 161 4.19 18.69 8.28
C PHE A 161 3.25 18.41 7.10
N PRO A 162 2.50 19.43 6.63
CA PRO A 162 1.44 19.27 5.63
C PRO A 162 1.96 18.96 4.22
N TRP A 163 3.21 18.54 4.07
CA TRP A 163 3.87 18.33 2.78
C TRP A 163 3.24 17.20 1.96
N LEU A 164 2.84 16.12 2.62
CA LEU A 164 2.34 14.90 1.99
C LEU A 164 0.82 14.76 2.00
N LEU A 165 0.08 15.85 2.11
CA LEU A 165 -1.37 15.81 1.85
C LEU A 165 -1.59 15.41 0.39
N LEU A 166 -2.46 14.43 0.09
CA LEU A 166 -2.69 13.96 -1.29
C LEU A 166 -3.07 15.09 -2.23
N GLY A 167 -3.83 16.07 -1.74
CA GLY A 167 -4.17 17.27 -2.50
C GLY A 167 -2.96 18.08 -2.99
N ASN A 168 -1.82 18.07 -2.27
CA ASN A 168 -0.60 18.75 -2.70
C ASN A 168 0.03 18.11 -3.94
N GLY A 169 -0.20 16.84 -4.17
CA GLY A 169 0.33 16.14 -5.34
C GLY A 169 -0.20 16.68 -6.67
N PHE A 170 -1.30 17.45 -6.66
CA PHE A 170 -1.86 18.10 -7.84
C PHE A 170 -1.30 19.52 -8.09
N ALA A 171 -0.27 19.94 -7.39
CA ALA A 171 0.27 21.30 -7.51
C ALA A 171 0.68 21.68 -8.95
N ASN A 172 1.08 20.70 -9.78
CA ASN A 172 1.41 20.90 -11.18
C ASN A 172 0.18 20.87 -12.12
N ASP A 173 -0.98 20.43 -11.63
CA ASP A 173 -2.21 20.23 -12.40
C ASP A 173 -3.31 21.18 -11.94
N THR A 174 -3.00 22.46 -11.74
CA THR A 174 -3.93 23.48 -11.25
C THR A 174 -5.24 23.57 -12.03
N TRP A 175 -5.18 23.28 -13.34
CA TRP A 175 -6.35 23.22 -14.23
C TRP A 175 -7.33 22.10 -13.83
N ALA A 176 -6.84 21.02 -13.22
CA ALA A 176 -7.64 19.86 -12.84
C ALA A 176 -8.24 19.98 -11.45
N VAL A 177 -7.82 20.98 -10.64
CA VAL A 177 -8.22 21.12 -9.22
C VAL A 177 -8.82 22.50 -8.91
N GLN A 178 -9.51 23.12 -9.88
CA GLN A 178 -10.13 24.44 -9.71
C GLN A 178 -11.13 24.52 -8.56
N TRP A 179 -11.74 23.37 -8.17
CA TRP A 179 -12.66 23.30 -7.01
C TRP A 179 -11.97 23.47 -5.65
N TYR A 180 -10.62 23.49 -5.58
CA TYR A 180 -9.91 23.80 -4.33
C TYR A 180 -10.28 25.16 -3.76
N GLU A 181 -10.77 26.07 -4.59
CA GLU A 181 -11.32 27.35 -4.15
C GLU A 181 -12.47 27.17 -3.15
N TYR A 182 -13.26 26.09 -3.29
CA TYR A 182 -14.43 25.79 -2.44
C TYR A 182 -14.14 24.75 -1.36
N THR A 183 -13.31 23.76 -1.67
CA THR A 183 -13.12 22.58 -0.79
C THR A 183 -11.79 22.62 -0.04
N GLY A 184 -10.90 23.54 -0.39
CA GLY A 184 -9.53 23.51 0.05
C GLY A 184 -8.78 22.28 -0.46
N ILE A 185 -7.59 22.05 0.06
CA ILE A 185 -6.68 20.97 -0.34
C ILE A 185 -7.27 19.57 -0.09
N PHE A 186 -8.14 19.42 0.92
CA PHE A 186 -8.79 18.14 1.23
C PHE A 186 -9.76 17.67 0.14
N GLY A 187 -10.20 18.57 -0.75
CA GLY A 187 -10.96 18.21 -1.93
C GLY A 187 -10.19 17.31 -2.89
N GLY A 188 -8.86 17.48 -3.00
CA GLY A 188 -8.00 16.60 -3.76
C GLY A 188 -7.83 15.21 -3.13
N THR A 189 -7.80 15.17 -1.82
CA THR A 189 -7.75 13.89 -1.09
C THR A 189 -9.07 13.12 -1.21
N LEU A 190 -10.18 13.84 -1.30
CA LEU A 190 -11.51 13.24 -1.50
C LEU A 190 -11.66 12.62 -2.90
N TRP A 191 -10.98 13.15 -3.90
CA TRP A 191 -11.05 12.72 -5.30
C TRP A 191 -10.28 11.43 -5.55
#